data_d3ea48e82969e906d12418b705f8273b
#
_entry.id   d3ea48e82969e906d12418b705f8273b
#
_cell.length_a   1.000
_cell.length_b   1.000
_cell.length_c   1.000
_cell.angle_alpha   90.00
_cell.angle_beta   90.00
_cell.angle_gamma   90.00
#
_symmetry.space_group_name_H-M   'P 1'
#
loop_
_entity.id
_entity.type
_entity.pdbx_description
1 polymer ?
#
loop_
_entity_poly.entity_id
_entity_poly.type
_entity_poly.pdbx_seq_one_letter_code
_entity_poly.pdbx_strand_id
1 'polypeptide(L)'
;AYAAMAGRALAELKVEAPGLSPDKASRLRELVARKNDLYFHRYRPQNETYLRGFRKHEQGKNAREIPLFDAMIAQAEARIAAFTQGKPLPLAPEAIPPAPRTVDALDPEDERRELKVPPEFTISLFAAEPMVKNPIHMNWDARGRLWVATSPIYPHIMPGARPSDEIIVLEDTTGDGRADKRTVFADDLLIPTAVLPDDRGGAYVANSTEVLHLSDTDGDGRADARRVVLAGFGTEDTHHILHTFMWGPDGALYFNQSIYIHTHTETPHGVERLMGSGIWRLQTDTHKA
;
A
#
# COMPACT_ATOMS: atom_id res chain seq x y z
N ALA A 1 -16.25 8.27 -2.21
CA ALA A 1 -17.37 9.16 -1.88
C ALA A 1 -16.99 10.63 -2.03
N TYR A 2 -15.91 11.13 -1.41
CA TYR A 2 -15.52 12.55 -1.47
C TYR A 2 -15.20 13.05 -2.89
N ALA A 3 -14.47 12.29 -3.70
CA ALA A 3 -14.18 12.67 -5.08
C ALA A 3 -15.45 12.73 -5.96
N ALA A 4 -16.41 11.84 -5.70
CA ALA A 4 -17.69 11.85 -6.41
C ALA A 4 -18.62 12.99 -5.93
N MET A 5 -18.57 13.36 -4.65
CA MET A 5 -19.29 14.52 -4.12
C MET A 5 -18.67 15.83 -4.61
N ALA A 6 -17.34 15.95 -4.58
CA ALA A 6 -16.64 17.12 -5.12
C ALA A 6 -16.87 17.26 -6.63
N GLY A 7 -16.87 16.17 -7.37
CA GLY A 7 -17.19 16.16 -8.81
C GLY A 7 -18.62 16.60 -9.11
N ARG A 8 -19.61 16.18 -8.32
CA ARG A 8 -21.01 16.66 -8.47
C ARG A 8 -21.17 18.13 -8.08
N ALA A 9 -20.57 18.55 -6.97
CA ALA A 9 -20.62 19.95 -6.54
C ALA A 9 -19.95 20.88 -7.55
N LEU A 10 -18.83 20.47 -8.15
CA LEU A 10 -18.16 21.22 -9.22
C LEU A 10 -18.99 21.27 -10.51
N ALA A 11 -19.70 20.18 -10.85
CA ALA A 11 -20.62 20.14 -12.00
C ALA A 11 -21.86 21.02 -11.80
N GLU A 12 -22.39 21.07 -10.58
CA GLU A 12 -23.54 21.92 -10.22
C GLU A 12 -23.18 23.40 -10.19
N LEU A 13 -21.95 23.74 -9.82
CA LEU A 13 -21.47 25.14 -9.77
C LEU A 13 -21.21 25.75 -11.12
N LYS A 14 -21.30 25.00 -12.23
CA LYS A 14 -21.01 25.47 -13.61
C LYS A 14 -19.77 26.35 -13.68
N VAL A 15 -18.74 26.05 -12.89
CA VAL A 15 -17.46 26.73 -12.93
C VAL A 15 -16.75 26.24 -14.18
N GLU A 16 -17.00 26.88 -15.30
CA GLU A 16 -16.08 26.85 -16.42
C GLU A 16 -14.79 27.49 -15.96
N ALA A 17 -13.78 26.67 -15.69
CA ALA A 17 -12.42 27.19 -15.53
C ALA A 17 -12.00 27.74 -16.91
N PRO A 18 -11.91 29.06 -17.08
CA PRO A 18 -11.62 29.59 -18.40
C PRO A 18 -10.22 29.14 -18.82
N GLY A 19 -10.12 28.33 -19.87
CA GLY A 19 -8.93 28.21 -20.67
C GLY A 19 -8.07 26.95 -20.53
N LEU A 20 -8.41 25.93 -19.74
CA LEU A 20 -7.68 24.66 -19.74
C LEU A 20 -8.43 23.59 -20.57
N SER A 21 -7.80 23.11 -21.65
CA SER A 21 -8.29 21.91 -22.34
C SER A 21 -8.27 20.71 -21.37
N PRO A 22 -9.12 19.66 -21.58
CA PRO A 22 -9.15 18.46 -20.77
C PRO A 22 -7.76 17.86 -20.55
N ASP A 23 -6.92 17.79 -21.58
CA ASP A 23 -5.56 17.24 -21.50
C ASP A 23 -4.64 18.09 -20.60
N LYS A 24 -4.71 19.42 -20.72
CA LYS A 24 -3.95 20.31 -19.86
C LYS A 24 -4.43 20.22 -18.41
N ALA A 25 -5.73 20.10 -18.19
CA ALA A 25 -6.28 19.91 -16.84
C ALA A 25 -5.84 18.56 -16.23
N SER A 26 -5.83 17.49 -17.04
CA SER A 26 -5.32 16.19 -16.61
C SER A 26 -3.85 16.25 -16.24
N ARG A 27 -3.03 16.86 -17.10
CA ARG A 27 -1.60 17.00 -16.86
C ARG A 27 -1.28 17.85 -15.63
N LEU A 28 -2.02 18.92 -15.42
CA LEU A 28 -1.86 19.73 -14.20
C LEU A 28 -2.19 18.92 -12.94
N ARG A 29 -3.25 18.13 -13.01
CA ARG A 29 -3.66 17.25 -11.92
C ARG A 29 -2.57 16.24 -11.55
N GLU A 30 -1.92 15.62 -12.53
CA GLU A 30 -0.79 14.70 -12.31
C GLU A 30 0.40 15.41 -11.62
N LEU A 31 0.74 16.61 -12.04
CA LEU A 31 1.82 17.40 -11.43
C LEU A 31 1.49 17.75 -9.97
N VAL A 32 0.26 18.15 -9.70
CA VAL A 32 -0.21 18.48 -8.35
C VAL A 32 -0.28 17.22 -7.47
N ALA A 33 -0.79 16.12 -7.99
CA ALA A 33 -0.82 14.84 -7.28
C ALA A 33 0.59 14.42 -6.88
N ARG A 34 1.54 14.46 -7.82
CA ARG A 34 2.94 14.12 -7.52
C ARG A 34 3.55 15.02 -6.44
N LYS A 35 3.29 16.32 -6.46
CA LYS A 35 3.73 17.22 -5.39
C LYS A 35 3.11 16.82 -4.04
N ASN A 36 1.82 16.49 -4.04
CA ASN A 36 1.11 16.11 -2.82
C ASN A 36 1.62 14.80 -2.24
N ASP A 37 2.01 13.83 -3.07
CA ASP A 37 2.64 12.58 -2.62
C ASP A 37 3.96 12.86 -1.88
N LEU A 38 4.83 13.70 -2.48
CA LEU A 38 6.08 14.09 -1.85
C LEU A 38 5.84 14.83 -0.52
N TYR A 39 4.86 15.73 -0.51
CA TYR A 39 4.46 16.47 0.69
C TYR A 39 3.91 15.54 1.77
N PHE A 40 3.10 14.57 1.41
CA PHE A 40 2.57 13.56 2.34
C PHE A 40 3.72 12.84 3.05
N HIS A 41 4.67 12.27 2.30
CA HIS A 41 5.80 11.54 2.88
C HIS A 41 6.74 12.42 3.70
N ARG A 42 6.82 13.71 3.37
CA ARG A 42 7.61 14.69 4.16
C ARG A 42 7.04 14.93 5.54
N TYR A 43 5.72 15.07 5.64
CA TYR A 43 5.04 15.50 6.86
C TYR A 43 4.34 14.37 7.60
N ARG A 44 4.10 13.25 6.95
CA ARG A 44 3.63 12.00 7.55
C ARG A 44 4.60 10.87 7.21
N PRO A 45 5.84 10.96 7.71
CA PRO A 45 6.83 9.94 7.45
C PRO A 45 6.43 8.63 8.12
N GLN A 46 6.71 7.55 7.44
CA GLN A 46 6.63 6.24 8.02
C GLN A 46 7.71 6.08 9.09
N ASN A 47 7.45 5.28 10.11
CA ASN A 47 8.39 5.05 11.20
C ASN A 47 8.73 6.31 12.02
N GLU A 48 7.76 7.15 12.33
CA GLU A 48 7.96 8.38 13.12
C GLU A 48 8.63 8.10 14.47
N THR A 49 8.36 6.94 15.07
CA THR A 49 8.99 6.49 16.31
C THR A 49 10.52 6.42 16.20
N TYR A 50 11.04 6.04 15.03
CA TYR A 50 12.47 6.00 14.74
C TYR A 50 13.05 7.37 14.37
N LEU A 51 12.22 8.31 13.94
CA LEU A 51 12.65 9.66 13.57
C LEU A 51 12.71 10.59 14.76
N ARG A 52 11.68 10.60 15.59
CA ARG A 52 11.46 11.59 16.64
C ARG A 52 11.16 10.98 18.00
N GLY A 53 10.80 9.69 18.05
CA GLY A 53 10.44 8.98 19.25
C GLY A 53 11.64 8.40 20.02
N PHE A 54 11.33 7.46 20.90
CA PHE A 54 12.32 6.82 21.78
C PHE A 54 13.27 5.87 21.03
N ARG A 55 12.92 5.42 19.82
CA ARG A 55 13.73 4.53 18.96
C ARG A 55 14.56 5.26 17.91
N LYS A 56 14.68 6.57 18.00
CA LYS A 56 15.41 7.42 17.02
C LYS A 56 16.88 7.03 16.77
N HIS A 57 17.48 6.26 17.67
CA HIS A 57 18.85 5.78 17.56
C HIS A 57 18.98 4.41 16.88
N GLU A 58 17.88 3.69 16.66
CA GLU A 58 17.89 2.33 16.11
C GLU A 58 17.93 2.31 14.57
N GLN A 59 17.32 3.31 13.93
CA GLN A 59 17.30 3.43 12.46
C GLN A 59 17.85 4.80 12.03
N GLY A 60 19.15 4.91 11.95
CA GLY A 60 19.87 6.18 11.84
C GLY A 60 19.76 6.94 10.51
N LYS A 61 19.10 6.39 9.47
CA LYS A 61 19.09 7.04 8.14
C LYS A 61 17.83 7.82 7.87
N ASN A 62 16.66 7.42 8.37
CA ASN A 62 15.36 8.09 8.10
C ASN A 62 15.38 9.58 8.45
N ALA A 63 16.00 9.97 9.57
CA ALA A 63 16.11 11.38 9.97
C ALA A 63 16.89 12.24 8.96
N ARG A 64 17.80 11.63 8.20
CA ARG A 64 18.58 12.31 7.13
C ARG A 64 17.84 12.33 5.81
N GLU A 65 17.02 11.35 5.55
CA GLU A 65 16.27 11.18 4.30
C GLU A 65 15.07 12.11 4.22
N ILE A 66 14.33 12.28 5.32
CA ILE A 66 13.12 13.11 5.35
C ILE A 66 13.33 14.56 4.85
N PRO A 67 14.40 15.29 5.23
CA PRO A 67 14.64 16.63 4.70
C PRO A 67 14.87 16.69 3.18
N LEU A 68 15.24 15.57 2.54
CA LEU A 68 15.47 15.54 1.09
C LEU A 68 14.17 15.76 0.30
N PHE A 69 13.02 15.44 0.87
CA PHE A 69 11.71 15.75 0.28
C PHE A 69 11.49 17.25 0.08
N ASP A 70 12.07 18.14 0.89
CA ASP A 70 11.87 19.58 0.80
C ASP A 70 12.36 20.12 -0.57
N ALA A 71 13.53 19.68 -1.01
CA ALA A 71 14.07 20.05 -2.34
C ALA A 71 13.22 19.47 -3.47
N MET A 72 12.73 18.23 -3.31
CA MET A 72 11.87 17.57 -4.31
C MET A 72 10.49 18.24 -4.43
N ILE A 73 9.92 18.70 -3.32
CA ILE A 73 8.66 19.46 -3.29
C ILE A 73 8.86 20.79 -4.02
N ALA A 74 9.95 21.52 -3.74
CA ALA A 74 10.26 22.76 -4.41
C ALA A 74 10.43 22.57 -5.93
N GLN A 75 11.08 21.50 -6.38
CA GLN A 75 11.18 21.14 -7.79
C GLN A 75 9.81 20.85 -8.42
N ALA A 76 8.96 20.11 -7.71
CA ALA A 76 7.60 19.81 -8.18
C ALA A 76 6.74 21.08 -8.29
N GLU A 77 6.85 22.02 -7.36
CA GLU A 77 6.19 23.34 -7.43
C GLU A 77 6.69 24.17 -8.60
N ALA A 78 8.00 24.19 -8.85
CA ALA A 78 8.56 24.88 -10.02
C ALA A 78 8.03 24.30 -11.35
N ARG A 79 7.80 22.97 -11.41
CA ARG A 79 7.17 22.32 -12.57
C ARG A 79 5.72 22.75 -12.76
N ILE A 80 4.94 22.83 -11.68
CA ILE A 80 3.56 23.31 -11.72
C ILE A 80 3.53 24.75 -12.20
N ALA A 81 4.39 25.62 -11.66
CA ALA A 81 4.49 27.02 -12.06
C ALA A 81 4.90 27.18 -13.54
N ALA A 82 5.87 26.41 -14.02
CA ALA A 82 6.27 26.42 -15.42
C ALA A 82 5.13 25.97 -16.34
N PHE A 83 4.42 24.90 -15.96
CA PHE A 83 3.29 24.39 -16.73
C PHE A 83 2.17 25.43 -16.87
N THR A 84 1.78 26.08 -15.77
CA THR A 84 0.73 27.11 -15.76
C THR A 84 1.10 28.34 -16.57
N GLN A 85 2.40 28.63 -16.70
CA GLN A 85 2.95 29.75 -17.51
C GLN A 85 3.22 29.34 -18.96
N GLY A 86 2.96 28.11 -19.37
CA GLY A 86 3.29 27.62 -20.71
C GLY A 86 4.80 27.52 -21.00
N LYS A 87 5.62 27.45 -19.97
CA LYS A 87 7.08 27.31 -20.06
C LYS A 87 7.52 25.84 -20.13
N PRO A 88 8.71 25.53 -20.66
CA PRO A 88 9.30 24.20 -20.58
C PRO A 88 9.37 23.72 -19.13
N LEU A 89 9.04 22.44 -18.90
CA LEU A 89 9.07 21.86 -17.56
C LEU A 89 10.52 21.63 -17.10
N PRO A 90 10.91 22.09 -15.90
CA PRO A 90 12.16 21.67 -15.26
C PRO A 90 12.23 20.13 -15.09
N LEU A 91 13.44 19.62 -14.82
CA LEU A 91 13.63 18.20 -14.52
C LEU A 91 12.70 17.75 -13.38
N ALA A 92 12.23 16.51 -13.47
CA ALA A 92 11.46 15.92 -12.39
C ALA A 92 12.39 15.55 -11.22
N PRO A 93 11.89 15.56 -9.97
CA PRO A 93 12.64 15.00 -8.86
C PRO A 93 13.01 13.54 -9.13
N GLU A 94 14.27 13.20 -8.96
CA GLU A 94 14.74 11.81 -9.07
C GLU A 94 14.61 11.08 -7.72
N ALA A 95 14.23 9.82 -7.76
CA ALA A 95 14.18 8.98 -6.59
C ALA A 95 15.60 8.64 -6.10
N ILE A 96 15.78 8.62 -4.79
CA ILE A 96 17.02 8.13 -4.18
C ILE A 96 16.94 6.60 -4.15
N PRO A 97 17.93 5.89 -4.69
CA PRO A 97 17.92 4.43 -4.68
C PRO A 97 18.04 3.90 -3.24
N PRO A 98 17.43 2.76 -2.91
CA PRO A 98 17.63 2.10 -1.63
C PRO A 98 19.09 1.68 -1.46
N ALA A 99 19.51 1.54 -0.20
CA ALA A 99 20.84 1.00 0.09
C ALA A 99 20.95 -0.45 -0.45
N PRO A 100 22.09 -0.85 -1.00
CA PRO A 100 22.29 -2.22 -1.43
C PRO A 100 22.12 -3.20 -0.27
N ARG A 101 21.60 -4.39 -0.55
CA ARG A 101 21.56 -5.48 0.43
C ARG A 101 22.99 -5.84 0.86
N THR A 102 23.18 -6.07 2.14
CA THR A 102 24.49 -6.40 2.74
C THR A 102 24.70 -7.90 2.95
N VAL A 103 23.65 -8.69 2.76
CA VAL A 103 23.68 -10.15 2.93
C VAL A 103 22.97 -10.77 1.72
N ASP A 104 23.61 -11.75 1.11
CA ASP A 104 23.01 -12.56 0.07
C ASP A 104 21.99 -13.53 0.68
N ALA A 105 20.85 -13.72 0.01
CA ALA A 105 19.88 -14.71 0.40
C ALA A 105 20.44 -16.13 0.15
N LEU A 106 20.04 -17.08 0.98
CA LEU A 106 20.30 -18.50 0.72
C LEU A 106 19.55 -18.96 -0.53
N ASP A 107 20.05 -20.00 -1.18
CA ASP A 107 19.24 -20.72 -2.17
C ASP A 107 17.98 -21.27 -1.49
N PRO A 108 16.78 -21.11 -2.10
CA PRO A 108 15.53 -21.52 -1.46
C PRO A 108 15.46 -23.00 -1.08
N GLU A 109 16.09 -23.89 -1.85
CA GLU A 109 16.13 -25.32 -1.51
C GLU A 109 17.14 -25.60 -0.40
N ASP A 110 18.21 -24.85 -0.28
CA ASP A 110 19.14 -24.94 0.84
C ASP A 110 18.47 -24.45 2.12
N GLU A 111 17.77 -23.33 2.08
CA GLU A 111 16.98 -22.84 3.21
C GLU A 111 15.91 -23.86 3.64
N ARG A 112 15.17 -24.45 2.68
CA ARG A 112 14.17 -25.49 2.98
C ARG A 112 14.78 -26.69 3.73
N ARG A 113 16.03 -27.09 3.41
CA ARG A 113 16.71 -28.23 4.08
C ARG A 113 17.11 -27.90 5.52
N GLU A 114 17.35 -26.64 5.83
CA GLU A 114 17.69 -26.21 7.20
C GLU A 114 16.45 -26.15 8.12
N LEU A 115 15.23 -26.08 7.55
CA LEU A 115 14.00 -26.05 8.32
C LEU A 115 13.70 -27.42 8.93
N LYS A 116 13.37 -27.44 10.22
CA LYS A 116 13.03 -28.65 10.97
C LYS A 116 11.55 -28.68 11.27
N VAL A 117 10.90 -29.77 10.91
CA VAL A 117 9.48 -30.05 11.21
C VAL A 117 9.35 -31.33 12.03
N PRO A 118 8.25 -31.52 12.78
CA PRO A 118 7.95 -32.78 13.45
C PRO A 118 7.91 -33.96 12.45
N PRO A 119 8.14 -35.23 12.90
CA PRO A 119 8.25 -36.37 12.00
C PRO A 119 7.01 -36.66 11.14
N GLU A 120 5.83 -36.17 11.57
CA GLU A 120 4.56 -36.35 10.86
C GLU A 120 4.33 -35.33 9.76
N PHE A 121 5.21 -34.35 9.63
CA PHE A 121 5.10 -33.27 8.63
C PHE A 121 6.24 -33.32 7.64
N THR A 122 5.93 -32.89 6.43
CA THR A 122 6.92 -32.60 5.38
C THR A 122 6.85 -31.14 4.99
N ILE A 123 7.98 -30.55 4.58
CA ILE A 123 8.04 -29.19 4.10
C ILE A 123 8.39 -29.19 2.62
N SER A 124 7.59 -28.50 1.82
CA SER A 124 7.82 -28.29 0.40
C SER A 124 7.97 -26.82 0.09
N LEU A 125 8.73 -26.50 -0.93
CA LEU A 125 8.88 -25.15 -1.44
C LEU A 125 7.75 -24.86 -2.43
N PHE A 126 6.79 -24.02 -2.03
CA PHE A 126 5.67 -23.62 -2.88
C PHE A 126 6.07 -22.53 -3.89
N ALA A 127 6.75 -21.47 -3.43
CA ALA A 127 7.24 -20.38 -4.25
C ALA A 127 8.47 -19.71 -3.63
N ALA A 128 9.32 -19.13 -4.46
CA ALA A 128 10.50 -18.38 -4.05
C ALA A 128 10.76 -17.21 -5.02
N GLU A 129 11.75 -16.39 -4.74
CA GLU A 129 12.23 -15.39 -5.69
C GLU A 129 12.65 -16.06 -7.02
N PRO A 130 12.35 -15.46 -8.15
CA PRO A 130 11.80 -14.11 -8.36
C PRO A 130 10.26 -14.06 -8.37
N MET A 131 9.55 -15.17 -8.18
CA MET A 131 8.10 -15.26 -8.26
C MET A 131 7.43 -14.49 -7.12
N VAL A 132 7.99 -14.55 -5.91
CA VAL A 132 7.56 -13.79 -4.73
C VAL A 132 8.75 -13.03 -4.15
N LYS A 133 8.55 -11.75 -3.82
CA LYS A 133 9.59 -10.89 -3.24
C LYS A 133 9.06 -10.26 -1.96
N ASN A 134 9.81 -10.40 -0.87
CA ASN A 134 9.50 -9.79 0.42
C ASN A 134 8.01 -9.93 0.80
N PRO A 135 7.48 -11.15 0.97
CA PRO A 135 6.09 -11.39 1.32
C PRO A 135 5.84 -10.92 2.76
N ILE A 136 4.77 -10.15 2.96
CA ILE A 136 4.38 -9.61 4.26
C ILE A 136 3.19 -10.38 4.82
N HIS A 137 2.22 -10.71 3.98
CA HIS A 137 0.99 -11.39 4.38
C HIS A 137 0.47 -12.25 3.24
N MET A 138 -0.23 -13.33 3.59
CA MET A 138 -0.83 -14.23 2.61
C MET A 138 -2.16 -14.82 3.08
N ASN A 139 -3.02 -15.13 2.13
CA ASN A 139 -4.28 -15.82 2.33
C ASN A 139 -4.61 -16.71 1.12
N TRP A 140 -5.46 -17.70 1.34
CA TRP A 140 -5.98 -18.56 0.29
C TRP A 140 -7.40 -18.13 -0.10
N ASP A 141 -7.73 -18.21 -1.38
CA ASP A 141 -9.12 -18.09 -1.83
C ASP A 141 -9.80 -19.48 -1.90
N ALA A 142 -11.11 -19.46 -2.17
CA ALA A 142 -11.91 -20.69 -2.28
C ALA A 142 -11.50 -21.59 -3.47
N ARG A 143 -10.68 -21.09 -4.40
CA ARG A 143 -10.14 -21.87 -5.53
C ARG A 143 -8.78 -22.47 -5.22
N GLY A 144 -8.25 -22.29 -4.01
CA GLY A 144 -6.94 -22.77 -3.61
C GLY A 144 -5.76 -21.95 -4.18
N ARG A 145 -6.00 -20.71 -4.61
CA ARG A 145 -4.94 -19.79 -5.06
C ARG A 145 -4.38 -19.03 -3.88
N LEU A 146 -3.07 -18.86 -3.84
CA LEU A 146 -2.38 -18.11 -2.78
C LEU A 146 -2.29 -16.63 -3.15
N TRP A 147 -2.93 -15.79 -2.36
CA TRP A 147 -2.84 -14.33 -2.46
C TRP A 147 -1.77 -13.82 -1.52
N VAL A 148 -0.84 -13.02 -2.04
CA VAL A 148 0.30 -12.52 -1.27
C VAL A 148 0.40 -11.01 -1.39
N ALA A 149 0.48 -10.33 -0.26
CA ALA A 149 0.91 -8.95 -0.18
C ALA A 149 2.44 -8.92 -0.13
N THR A 150 3.05 -8.28 -1.12
CA THR A 150 4.51 -8.15 -1.23
C THR A 150 4.93 -6.71 -1.05
N SER A 151 6.03 -6.46 -0.35
CA SER A 151 6.52 -5.11 -0.12
C SER A 151 8.04 -4.98 -0.16
N PRO A 152 8.63 -4.91 -1.34
CA PRO A 152 10.03 -4.50 -1.50
C PRO A 152 10.35 -3.12 -0.93
N ILE A 153 9.34 -2.23 -0.82
CA ILE A 153 9.48 -0.88 -0.23
C ILE A 153 9.67 -0.92 1.28
N TYR A 154 9.12 -1.96 1.96
CA TYR A 154 9.21 -2.06 3.41
C TYR A 154 10.66 -1.92 3.91
N PRO A 155 10.96 -1.16 5.00
CA PRO A 155 10.00 -0.58 5.95
C PRO A 155 9.58 0.87 5.67
N HIS A 156 10.10 1.53 4.66
CA HIS A 156 9.73 2.90 4.31
C HIS A 156 10.04 3.22 2.84
N ILE A 157 9.26 4.13 2.28
CA ILE A 157 9.48 4.60 0.92
C ILE A 157 10.70 5.52 0.87
N MET A 158 11.56 5.31 -0.13
CA MET A 158 12.71 6.18 -0.36
C MET A 158 12.27 7.56 -0.89
N PRO A 159 12.97 8.64 -0.51
CA PRO A 159 12.66 9.98 -1.03
C PRO A 159 12.58 10.00 -2.56
N GLY A 160 11.50 10.56 -3.09
CA GLY A 160 11.26 10.63 -4.52
C GLY A 160 10.77 9.35 -5.19
N ALA A 161 10.79 8.20 -4.53
CA ALA A 161 10.21 6.96 -5.07
C ALA A 161 8.68 7.07 -5.23
N ARG A 162 8.09 6.14 -5.97
CA ARG A 162 6.65 5.95 -6.06
C ARG A 162 6.29 4.64 -5.37
N PRO A 163 5.07 4.50 -4.86
CA PRO A 163 4.54 3.21 -4.47
C PRO A 163 4.69 2.22 -5.62
N SER A 164 5.16 1.01 -5.33
CA SER A 164 5.40 -0.03 -6.34
C SER A 164 5.25 -1.44 -5.79
N ASP A 165 4.69 -1.56 -4.59
CA ASP A 165 4.39 -2.84 -3.99
C ASP A 165 3.15 -3.46 -4.63
N GLU A 166 3.02 -4.78 -4.51
CA GLU A 166 2.04 -5.55 -5.27
C GLU A 166 1.21 -6.47 -4.37
N ILE A 167 -0.02 -6.72 -4.80
CA ILE A 167 -0.76 -7.94 -4.46
C ILE A 167 -0.62 -8.89 -5.63
N ILE A 168 -0.10 -10.09 -5.35
CA ILE A 168 0.06 -11.15 -6.35
C ILE A 168 -0.79 -12.36 -6.00
N VAL A 169 -1.18 -13.09 -7.04
CA VAL A 169 -1.86 -14.39 -6.93
C VAL A 169 -0.96 -15.46 -7.52
N LEU A 170 -0.69 -16.48 -6.72
CA LEU A 170 0.12 -17.64 -7.09
C LEU A 170 -0.78 -18.86 -7.22
N GLU A 171 -0.59 -19.61 -8.31
CA GLU A 171 -1.35 -20.81 -8.63
C GLU A 171 -0.41 -21.98 -8.91
N ASP A 172 -0.75 -23.15 -8.37
CA ASP A 172 -0.22 -24.43 -8.79
C ASP A 172 -1.23 -25.03 -9.79
N THR A 173 -0.96 -24.88 -11.08
CA THR A 173 -1.87 -25.36 -12.13
C THR A 173 -1.63 -26.81 -12.49
N THR A 174 -0.51 -27.39 -12.06
CA THR A 174 -0.10 -28.78 -12.32
C THR A 174 -0.47 -29.74 -11.19
N GLY A 175 -0.68 -29.22 -9.98
CA GLY A 175 -1.03 -30.04 -8.79
C GLY A 175 0.18 -30.71 -8.16
N ASP A 176 1.40 -30.21 -8.40
CA ASP A 176 2.65 -30.79 -7.88
C ASP A 176 3.11 -30.16 -6.55
N GLY A 177 2.34 -29.20 -6.03
CA GLY A 177 2.64 -28.49 -4.78
C GLY A 177 3.58 -27.30 -4.95
N ARG A 178 3.84 -26.87 -6.19
CA ARG A 178 4.62 -25.69 -6.51
C ARG A 178 3.82 -24.72 -7.38
N ALA A 179 3.93 -23.43 -7.09
CA ALA A 179 3.32 -22.42 -7.93
C ALA A 179 4.07 -22.34 -9.28
N ASP A 180 3.31 -22.44 -10.37
CA ASP A 180 3.81 -22.30 -11.74
C ASP A 180 3.23 -21.09 -12.47
N LYS A 181 2.22 -20.43 -11.88
CA LYS A 181 1.62 -19.22 -12.43
C LYS A 181 1.60 -18.10 -11.41
N ARG A 182 2.02 -16.92 -11.82
CA ARG A 182 2.00 -15.67 -11.07
C ARG A 182 1.19 -14.62 -11.80
N THR A 183 0.20 -14.05 -11.14
CA THR A 183 -0.57 -12.91 -11.64
C THR A 183 -0.36 -11.72 -10.71
N VAL A 184 -0.07 -10.54 -11.25
CA VAL A 184 -0.12 -9.29 -10.49
C VAL A 184 -1.56 -8.85 -10.46
N PHE A 185 -2.21 -9.00 -9.31
CA PHE A 185 -3.60 -8.57 -9.13
C PHE A 185 -3.72 -7.05 -8.98
N ALA A 186 -2.80 -6.45 -8.24
CA ALA A 186 -2.74 -4.99 -8.09
C ALA A 186 -1.30 -4.55 -7.86
N ASP A 187 -0.97 -3.37 -8.34
CA ASP A 187 0.31 -2.67 -8.20
C ASP A 187 0.12 -1.24 -7.67
N ASP A 188 1.19 -0.45 -7.67
CA ASP A 188 1.21 0.92 -7.14
C ASP A 188 0.71 1.03 -5.69
N LEU A 189 0.98 0.00 -4.88
CA LEU A 189 0.65 -0.05 -3.47
C LEU A 189 1.83 0.40 -2.60
N LEU A 190 1.52 0.87 -1.39
CA LEU A 190 2.51 1.33 -0.42
C LEU A 190 2.45 0.46 0.84
N ILE A 191 3.43 -0.42 0.98
CA ILE A 191 3.59 -1.30 2.13
C ILE A 191 2.24 -1.98 2.47
N PRO A 192 1.70 -2.81 1.55
CA PRO A 192 0.52 -3.60 1.83
C PRO A 192 0.85 -4.66 2.88
N THR A 193 0.17 -4.61 4.02
CA THR A 193 0.44 -5.46 5.18
C THR A 193 -0.62 -6.52 5.42
N ALA A 194 -1.68 -6.51 4.63
CA ALA A 194 -2.66 -7.59 4.61
C ALA A 194 -3.37 -7.67 3.26
N VAL A 195 -3.76 -8.88 2.88
CA VAL A 195 -4.64 -9.16 1.75
C VAL A 195 -5.65 -10.23 2.16
N LEU A 196 -6.91 -10.04 1.82
CA LEU A 196 -7.98 -11.01 2.07
C LEU A 196 -8.93 -11.05 0.87
N PRO A 197 -8.91 -12.12 0.05
CA PRO A 197 -9.84 -12.27 -1.06
C PRO A 197 -11.29 -12.34 -0.57
N ASP A 198 -12.21 -11.80 -1.38
CA ASP A 198 -13.64 -11.78 -1.11
C ASP A 198 -14.42 -12.86 -1.89
N ASP A 199 -13.72 -13.70 -2.65
CA ASP A 199 -14.26 -14.76 -3.53
C ASP A 199 -15.25 -14.28 -4.60
N ARG A 200 -15.31 -12.96 -4.86
CA ARG A 200 -16.16 -12.31 -5.86
C ARG A 200 -15.38 -11.57 -6.95
N GLY A 201 -14.08 -11.89 -7.07
CA GLY A 201 -13.16 -11.22 -7.99
C GLY A 201 -12.45 -10.01 -7.38
N GLY A 202 -12.47 -9.87 -6.06
CA GLY A 202 -11.82 -8.78 -5.36
C GLY A 202 -11.05 -9.21 -4.13
N ALA A 203 -10.43 -8.23 -3.48
CA ALA A 203 -9.74 -8.42 -2.20
C ALA A 203 -9.77 -7.14 -1.35
N TYR A 204 -9.83 -7.32 -0.04
CA TYR A 204 -9.52 -6.27 0.92
C TYR A 204 -8.02 -6.23 1.16
N VAL A 205 -7.45 -5.03 1.15
CA VAL A 205 -6.00 -4.80 1.29
C VAL A 205 -5.74 -3.74 2.34
N ALA A 206 -4.87 -4.02 3.30
CA ALA A 206 -4.30 -2.98 4.15
C ALA A 206 -3.16 -2.30 3.39
N ASN A 207 -3.31 -1.03 3.06
CA ASN A 207 -2.36 -0.26 2.28
C ASN A 207 -1.89 0.96 3.07
N SER A 208 -0.89 0.77 3.93
CA SER A 208 -0.35 1.82 4.81
C SER A 208 -1.44 2.48 5.68
N THR A 209 -1.99 3.62 5.27
CA THR A 209 -3.00 4.40 6.03
C THR A 209 -4.45 4.04 5.70
N GLU A 210 -4.68 3.03 4.89
CA GLU A 210 -5.99 2.75 4.29
C GLU A 210 -6.33 1.27 4.30
N VAL A 211 -7.61 0.98 4.42
CA VAL A 211 -8.22 -0.28 4.00
C VAL A 211 -8.83 -0.06 2.62
N LEU A 212 -8.32 -0.77 1.64
CA LEU A 212 -8.82 -0.74 0.27
C LEU A 212 -9.69 -1.96 -0.02
N HIS A 213 -10.66 -1.79 -0.90
CA HIS A 213 -11.27 -2.88 -1.64
C HIS A 213 -10.89 -2.73 -3.11
N LEU A 214 -10.22 -3.72 -3.63
CA LEU A 214 -9.76 -3.81 -5.01
C LEU A 214 -10.62 -4.84 -5.73
N SER A 215 -11.08 -4.55 -6.94
CA SER A 215 -11.96 -5.45 -7.69
C SER A 215 -11.49 -5.60 -9.12
N ASP A 216 -11.52 -6.84 -9.59
CA ASP A 216 -11.41 -7.22 -11.00
C ASP A 216 -12.85 -7.26 -11.56
N THR A 217 -13.23 -6.28 -12.39
CA THR A 217 -14.61 -6.14 -12.88
C THR A 217 -14.79 -6.73 -14.27
N ASP A 218 -13.74 -7.00 -15.00
CA ASP A 218 -13.78 -7.59 -16.34
C ASP A 218 -13.29 -9.05 -16.41
N GLY A 219 -12.76 -9.59 -15.30
CA GLY A 219 -12.40 -10.99 -15.16
C GLY A 219 -11.02 -11.36 -15.72
N ASP A 220 -10.15 -10.39 -15.94
CA ASP A 220 -8.80 -10.62 -16.49
C ASP A 220 -7.77 -11.05 -15.44
N GLY A 221 -8.14 -11.04 -14.16
CA GLY A 221 -7.28 -11.38 -13.02
C GLY A 221 -6.51 -10.20 -12.46
N ARG A 222 -6.79 -8.97 -12.88
CA ARG A 222 -6.21 -7.74 -12.37
C ARG A 222 -7.30 -6.82 -11.82
N ALA A 223 -7.00 -6.08 -10.77
CA ALA A 223 -7.91 -5.09 -10.24
C ALA A 223 -7.95 -3.85 -11.14
N ASP A 224 -9.11 -3.53 -11.67
CA ASP A 224 -9.41 -2.33 -12.45
C ASP A 224 -10.22 -1.30 -11.66
N ALA A 225 -10.76 -1.67 -10.52
CA ALA A 225 -11.45 -0.78 -9.61
C ALA A 225 -10.82 -0.76 -8.23
N ARG A 226 -10.66 0.47 -7.68
CA ARG A 226 -10.06 0.70 -6.36
C ARG A 226 -10.98 1.60 -5.54
N ARG A 227 -11.37 1.14 -4.36
CA ARG A 227 -12.20 1.89 -3.42
C ARG A 227 -11.55 1.93 -2.05
N VAL A 228 -11.39 3.13 -1.48
CA VAL A 228 -11.03 3.30 -0.08
C VAL A 228 -12.26 2.95 0.78
N VAL A 229 -12.10 1.99 1.66
CA VAL A 229 -13.13 1.51 2.59
C VAL A 229 -13.04 2.26 3.91
N LEU A 230 -11.85 2.34 4.47
CA LEU A 230 -11.51 3.14 5.64
C LEU A 230 -10.17 3.83 5.40
N ALA A 231 -9.99 5.02 5.99
CA ALA A 231 -8.73 5.74 5.99
C ALA A 231 -8.53 6.45 7.34
N GLY A 232 -7.30 6.88 7.61
CA GLY A 232 -6.96 7.60 8.83
C GLY A 232 -6.18 6.76 9.84
N PHE A 233 -5.61 5.65 9.39
CA PHE A 233 -4.69 4.84 10.19
C PHE A 233 -3.31 5.50 10.25
N GLY A 234 -2.68 5.39 11.42
CA GLY A 234 -1.36 5.97 11.65
C GLY A 234 -0.24 5.22 10.96
N THR A 235 0.90 5.87 10.82
CA THR A 235 2.14 5.33 10.22
C THR A 235 3.35 5.51 11.12
N GLU A 236 3.13 5.67 12.40
CA GLU A 236 4.18 5.96 13.38
C GLU A 236 5.27 4.88 13.40
N ASP A 237 4.89 3.64 13.10
CA ASP A 237 5.82 2.52 12.98
C ASP A 237 5.26 1.48 12.00
N THR A 238 5.89 1.30 10.85
CA THR A 238 5.43 0.36 9.81
C THR A 238 5.44 -1.10 10.24
N HIS A 239 6.18 -1.46 11.29
CA HIS A 239 6.13 -2.79 11.89
C HIS A 239 4.83 -3.06 12.66
N HIS A 240 4.02 -2.03 12.88
CA HIS A 240 2.85 -2.04 13.77
C HIS A 240 1.55 -1.53 13.12
N ILE A 241 1.58 -1.18 11.83
CA ILE A 241 0.40 -0.73 11.10
C ILE A 241 -0.66 -1.83 10.96
N LEU A 242 -1.74 -1.56 10.25
CA LEU A 242 -2.80 -2.56 10.01
C LEU A 242 -2.24 -3.88 9.50
N HIS A 243 -2.75 -5.00 10.03
CA HIS A 243 -2.32 -6.33 9.60
C HIS A 243 -3.35 -7.42 9.93
N THR A 244 -3.09 -8.63 9.44
CA THR A 244 -3.82 -9.86 9.79
C THR A 244 -5.32 -9.78 9.47
N PHE A 245 -5.65 -9.56 8.19
CA PHE A 245 -7.04 -9.58 7.75
C PHE A 245 -7.60 -10.98 7.75
N MET A 246 -8.81 -11.13 8.31
CA MET A 246 -9.54 -12.40 8.33
C MET A 246 -11.05 -12.18 8.36
N TRP A 247 -11.79 -13.10 7.76
CA TRP A 247 -13.23 -13.14 7.93
C TRP A 247 -13.60 -13.74 9.27
N GLY A 248 -14.45 -13.05 10.02
CA GLY A 248 -15.06 -13.62 11.21
C GLY A 248 -16.25 -14.54 10.88
N PRO A 249 -16.68 -15.36 11.85
CA PRO A 249 -17.83 -16.24 11.66
C PRO A 249 -19.16 -15.46 11.48
N ASP A 250 -19.17 -14.20 11.77
CA ASP A 250 -20.29 -13.25 11.60
C ASP A 250 -20.24 -12.51 10.25
N GLY A 251 -19.30 -12.87 9.36
CA GLY A 251 -19.12 -12.26 8.06
C GLY A 251 -18.47 -10.87 8.08
N ALA A 252 -18.03 -10.39 9.23
CA ALA A 252 -17.29 -9.14 9.34
C ALA A 252 -15.80 -9.34 9.02
N LEU A 253 -15.14 -8.29 8.54
CA LEU A 253 -13.69 -8.23 8.39
C LEU A 253 -13.07 -7.87 9.73
N TYR A 254 -12.19 -8.74 10.23
CA TYR A 254 -11.40 -8.50 11.42
C TYR A 254 -9.96 -8.22 11.04
N PHE A 255 -9.34 -7.25 11.74
CA PHE A 255 -7.94 -6.92 11.54
C PHE A 255 -7.35 -6.25 12.78
N ASN A 256 -6.03 -6.26 12.86
CA ASN A 256 -5.30 -5.74 13.98
C ASN A 256 -4.62 -4.42 13.63
N GLN A 257 -4.46 -3.61 14.65
CA GLN A 257 -3.50 -2.52 14.75
C GLN A 257 -2.64 -2.79 15.98
N SER A 258 -1.34 -2.51 15.90
CA SER A 258 -0.44 -2.81 17.01
C SER A 258 -0.01 -1.55 17.78
N ILE A 259 0.90 -1.71 18.71
CA ILE A 259 1.43 -0.66 19.57
C ILE A 259 2.00 0.51 18.75
N TYR A 260 1.97 1.71 19.29
CA TYR A 260 2.43 3.00 18.73
C TYR A 260 1.53 3.64 17.68
N ILE A 261 0.61 2.92 17.08
CA ILE A 261 -0.24 3.46 16.02
C ILE A 261 -1.39 4.27 16.62
N HIS A 262 -1.60 5.46 16.10
CA HIS A 262 -2.70 6.35 16.46
C HIS A 262 -3.67 6.48 15.29
N THR A 263 -4.86 5.92 15.44
CA THR A 263 -5.86 5.90 14.38
C THR A 263 -7.02 6.82 14.70
N HIS A 264 -7.39 7.61 13.69
CA HIS A 264 -8.62 8.41 13.66
C HIS A 264 -9.29 8.15 12.31
N THR A 265 -10.26 7.26 12.28
CA THR A 265 -10.99 6.94 11.04
C THR A 265 -12.40 7.48 11.09
N GLU A 266 -12.83 8.10 9.98
CA GLU A 266 -14.19 8.57 9.81
C GLU A 266 -15.04 7.52 9.12
N THR A 267 -16.18 7.22 9.71
CA THR A 267 -17.17 6.29 9.15
C THR A 267 -18.51 7.00 9.00
N PRO A 268 -19.47 6.43 8.23
CA PRO A 268 -20.84 6.96 8.21
C PRO A 268 -21.53 6.99 9.58
N HIS A 269 -20.98 6.28 10.55
CA HIS A 269 -21.55 6.15 11.91
C HIS A 269 -20.85 7.04 12.95
N GLY A 270 -19.78 7.73 12.56
CA GLY A 270 -19.00 8.61 13.43
C GLY A 270 -17.50 8.41 13.27
N VAL A 271 -16.75 9.03 14.18
CA VAL A 271 -15.28 8.93 14.22
C VAL A 271 -14.90 7.86 15.23
N GLU A 272 -14.19 6.87 14.74
CA GLU A 272 -13.59 5.82 15.57
C GLU A 272 -12.11 6.13 15.84
N ARG A 273 -11.68 5.90 17.08
CA ARG A 273 -10.32 6.16 17.52
C ARG A 273 -9.74 4.98 18.25
N LEU A 274 -8.53 4.62 17.88
CA LEU A 274 -7.77 3.60 18.60
C LEU A 274 -6.32 4.07 18.77
N MET A 275 -5.88 4.15 20.02
CA MET A 275 -4.55 4.59 20.40
C MET A 275 -3.78 3.38 20.92
N GLY A 276 -2.81 2.89 20.13
CA GLY A 276 -2.05 1.68 20.43
C GLY A 276 -2.70 0.42 19.89
N SER A 277 -2.45 -0.71 20.55
CA SER A 277 -2.88 -2.03 20.08
C SER A 277 -4.39 -2.25 20.19
N GLY A 278 -4.98 -2.92 19.21
CA GLY A 278 -6.36 -3.36 19.27
C GLY A 278 -6.82 -4.13 18.04
N ILE A 279 -8.04 -4.60 18.10
CA ILE A 279 -8.70 -5.36 17.05
C ILE A 279 -9.85 -4.51 16.50
N TRP A 280 -9.87 -4.37 15.21
CA TRP A 280 -10.95 -3.76 14.45
C TRP A 280 -11.91 -4.83 13.96
N ARG A 281 -13.20 -4.52 13.96
CA ARG A 281 -14.25 -5.32 13.38
C ARG A 281 -15.06 -4.44 12.44
N LEU A 282 -14.97 -4.69 11.14
CA LEU A 282 -15.62 -3.90 10.10
C LEU A 282 -16.75 -4.68 9.44
N GLN A 283 -17.95 -4.15 9.48
CA GLN A 283 -19.05 -4.57 8.61
C GLN A 283 -18.86 -3.93 7.23
N THR A 284 -18.50 -4.74 6.26
CA THR A 284 -18.08 -4.25 4.93
C THR A 284 -19.21 -3.69 4.07
N ASP A 285 -20.46 -4.05 4.36
CA ASP A 285 -21.68 -3.57 3.71
C ASP A 285 -22.16 -2.24 4.26
N THR A 286 -22.06 -2.04 5.56
CA THR A 286 -22.53 -0.82 6.25
C THR A 286 -21.41 0.16 6.60
N HIS A 287 -20.17 -0.24 6.45
CA HIS A 287 -18.96 0.51 6.88
C HIS A 287 -18.96 0.85 8.38
N LYS A 288 -19.59 0.01 9.20
CA LYS A 288 -19.55 0.13 10.65
C LYS A 288 -18.27 -0.57 11.15
N ALA A 289 -17.36 0.20 11.71
CA ALA A 289 -16.12 -0.25 12.33
C ALA A 289 -16.25 -0.37 13.85
#